data_443fa8fbb182d002f944f7b0c1d9cc2a
#
_entry.id   443fa8fbb182d002f944f7b0c1d9cc2a
#
_cell.length_a   1.000
_cell.length_b   1.000
_cell.length_c   1.000
_cell.angle_alpha   90.00
_cell.angle_beta   90.00
_cell.angle_gamma   90.00
#
_symmetry.space_group_name_H-M   'P 1'
#
loop_
_entity.id
_entity.type
_entity.pdbx_description
1 polymer ?
#
loop_
_entity_poly.entity_id
_entity_poly.type
_entity_poly.pdbx_seq_one_letter_code
_entity_poly.pdbx_strand_id
1 'polypeptide(L)'
;ILSYFSLFLHELIRKNDMNIQITAPSSCRVTIQLPASKSISNRALILNALSYSPYNIQNLSDCDDTRVMVKALESNDNHFDIHAAGTAMRFMTAFLSKIVGEWVITGSERMRQRPIRLLVDALRSLGARIEYIEKEGYPPLRIFGSALEGGELSLNGNVSSQYISALLMIAPYMKAGLTLT
;
A
#
# COMPACT_ATOMS: atom_id res chain seq x y z
N ILE A 1 -20.24 7.33 12.96
CA ILE A 1 -21.39 7.33 12.01
C ILE A 1 -21.51 8.70 11.35
N LEU A 2 -21.50 9.83 12.08
CA LEU A 2 -21.57 11.19 11.52
C LEU A 2 -20.38 11.54 10.62
N SER A 3 -19.18 11.02 10.87
CA SER A 3 -17.98 11.33 10.08
C SER A 3 -17.99 10.71 8.67
N TYR A 4 -18.58 9.53 8.49
CA TYR A 4 -18.69 8.88 7.17
C TYR A 4 -19.75 9.54 6.28
N PHE A 5 -20.84 10.01 6.89
CA PHE A 5 -21.86 10.75 6.16
C PHE A 5 -21.33 12.09 5.65
N SER A 6 -20.48 12.75 6.44
CA SER A 6 -19.80 13.99 6.05
C SER A 6 -18.80 13.79 4.89
N LEU A 7 -18.06 12.67 4.85
CA LEU A 7 -17.12 12.35 3.76
C LEU A 7 -17.85 12.05 2.44
N PHE A 8 -18.95 11.32 2.49
CA PHE A 8 -19.76 11.00 1.31
C PHE A 8 -20.42 12.27 0.74
N LEU A 9 -20.90 13.17 1.60
CA LEU A 9 -21.41 14.47 1.18
C LEU A 9 -20.33 15.35 0.55
N HIS A 10 -19.12 15.35 1.11
CA HIS A 10 -18.02 16.17 0.61
C HIS A 10 -17.56 15.74 -0.81
N GLU A 11 -17.67 14.48 -1.14
CA GLU A 11 -17.34 13.96 -2.47
C GLU A 11 -18.43 14.25 -3.51
N LEU A 12 -19.71 14.24 -3.12
CA LEU A 12 -20.84 14.65 -3.94
C LEU A 12 -20.84 16.16 -4.25
N ILE A 13 -20.48 16.99 -3.28
CA ILE A 13 -20.44 18.46 -3.42
C ILE A 13 -19.30 18.91 -4.36
N ARG A 14 -18.21 18.16 -4.47
CA ARG A 14 -17.07 18.51 -5.34
C ARG A 14 -17.29 18.28 -6.84
N LYS A 15 -18.33 17.55 -7.24
CA LYS A 15 -18.52 17.16 -8.65
C LYS A 15 -19.48 18.00 -9.47
N ASN A 16 -20.34 18.79 -8.84
CA ASN A 16 -21.27 19.68 -9.57
C ASN A 16 -21.58 20.90 -8.70
N ASP A 17 -21.68 22.07 -9.30
CA ASP A 17 -22.18 23.32 -8.67
C ASP A 17 -23.68 23.24 -8.30
N MET A 18 -24.13 22.09 -7.78
CA MET A 18 -25.51 21.89 -7.34
C MET A 18 -25.61 22.12 -5.84
N ASN A 19 -26.48 23.05 -5.46
CA ASN A 19 -26.90 23.19 -4.07
C ASN A 19 -27.75 21.97 -3.68
N ILE A 20 -27.29 21.20 -2.68
CA ILE A 20 -28.02 20.06 -2.15
C ILE A 20 -28.66 20.48 -0.84
N GLN A 21 -29.99 20.44 -0.76
CA GLN A 21 -30.72 20.64 0.49
C GLN A 21 -30.99 19.28 1.12
N ILE A 22 -30.52 19.09 2.35
CA ILE A 22 -30.74 17.85 3.12
C ILE A 22 -31.67 18.13 4.26
N THR A 23 -32.81 17.42 4.30
CA THR A 23 -33.75 17.45 5.41
C THR A 23 -33.57 16.18 6.23
N ALA A 24 -33.23 16.33 7.50
CA ALA A 24 -33.10 15.21 8.40
C ALA A 24 -34.46 14.56 8.68
N PRO A 25 -34.62 13.23 8.57
CA PRO A 25 -35.84 12.56 8.98
C PRO A 25 -36.01 12.61 10.51
N SER A 26 -37.25 12.59 10.97
CA SER A 26 -37.58 12.58 12.40
C SER A 26 -37.14 11.31 13.13
N SER A 27 -36.97 10.20 12.39
CA SER A 27 -36.38 8.95 12.88
C SER A 27 -35.68 8.24 11.74
N CYS A 28 -34.55 7.57 12.04
CA CYS A 28 -33.81 6.79 11.08
C CYS A 28 -33.53 5.38 11.63
N ARG A 29 -34.05 4.35 10.97
CA ARG A 29 -33.68 2.94 11.20
C ARG A 29 -33.18 2.37 9.90
N VAL A 30 -31.87 2.18 9.78
CA VAL A 30 -31.21 1.71 8.57
C VAL A 30 -30.21 0.62 8.91
N THR A 31 -30.21 -0.46 8.15
CA THR A 31 -29.13 -1.43 8.16
C THR A 31 -28.18 -1.11 7.02
N ILE A 32 -26.92 -0.85 7.34
CA ILE A 32 -25.88 -0.53 6.35
C ILE A 32 -24.94 -1.73 6.24
N GLN A 33 -24.80 -2.27 5.03
CA GLN A 33 -23.76 -3.24 4.70
C GLN A 33 -22.48 -2.46 4.43
N LEU A 34 -21.50 -2.61 5.33
CA LEU A 34 -20.19 -1.98 5.15
C LEU A 34 -19.34 -2.76 4.15
N PRO A 35 -18.66 -2.10 3.21
CA PRO A 35 -17.68 -2.75 2.36
C PRO A 35 -16.50 -3.27 3.18
N ALA A 36 -15.78 -4.25 2.64
CA ALA A 36 -14.56 -4.76 3.26
C ALA A 36 -13.50 -3.66 3.39
N SER A 37 -12.68 -3.74 4.44
CA SER A 37 -11.64 -2.74 4.71
C SER A 37 -10.50 -2.84 3.70
N LYS A 38 -10.24 -1.77 2.95
CA LYS A 38 -9.06 -1.62 2.08
C LYS A 38 -7.76 -1.92 2.82
N SER A 39 -7.61 -1.36 4.00
CA SER A 39 -6.38 -1.48 4.78
C SER A 39 -6.11 -2.91 5.24
N ILE A 40 -7.14 -3.66 5.61
CA ILE A 40 -7.02 -5.08 5.96
C ILE A 40 -6.74 -5.89 4.70
N SER A 41 -7.52 -5.70 3.63
CA SER A 41 -7.38 -6.43 2.37
C SER A 41 -5.96 -6.34 1.80
N ASN A 42 -5.40 -5.13 1.73
CA ASN A 42 -4.07 -4.94 1.15
C ASN A 42 -2.95 -5.58 2.00
N ARG A 43 -3.07 -5.57 3.33
CA ARG A 43 -2.12 -6.28 4.20
C ARG A 43 -2.26 -7.78 4.07
N ALA A 44 -3.49 -8.30 4.09
CA ALA A 44 -3.75 -9.71 3.94
C ALA A 44 -3.21 -10.26 2.61
N LEU A 45 -3.36 -9.52 1.51
CA LEU A 45 -2.82 -9.89 0.20
C LEU A 45 -1.29 -10.05 0.23
N ILE A 46 -0.57 -9.10 0.81
CA ILE A 46 0.89 -9.19 0.94
C ILE A 46 1.30 -10.38 1.82
N LEU A 47 0.64 -10.57 2.97
CA LEU A 47 0.95 -11.69 3.86
C LEU A 47 0.63 -13.04 3.21
N ASN A 48 -0.46 -13.12 2.45
CA ASN A 48 -0.83 -14.31 1.69
C ASN A 48 0.24 -14.64 0.63
N ALA A 49 0.69 -13.63 -0.12
CA ALA A 49 1.74 -13.80 -1.12
C ALA A 49 3.10 -14.20 -0.49
N LEU A 50 3.48 -13.57 0.63
CA LEU A 50 4.71 -13.92 1.36
C LEU A 50 4.70 -15.33 1.93
N SER A 51 3.54 -15.83 2.35
CA SER A 51 3.39 -17.18 2.90
C SER A 51 3.22 -18.26 1.83
N TYR A 52 3.19 -17.89 0.55
CA TYR A 52 2.90 -18.80 -0.56
C TYR A 52 1.61 -19.62 -0.32
N SER A 53 0.62 -18.99 0.30
CA SER A 53 -0.65 -19.64 0.66
C SER A 53 -1.39 -20.10 -0.59
N PRO A 54 -1.86 -21.35 -0.66
CA PRO A 54 -2.69 -21.83 -1.78
C PRO A 54 -4.15 -21.35 -1.69
N TYR A 55 -4.51 -20.68 -0.60
CA TYR A 55 -5.88 -20.23 -0.36
C TYR A 55 -6.08 -18.78 -0.77
N ASN A 56 -7.15 -18.53 -1.50
CA ASN A 56 -7.55 -17.18 -1.86
C ASN A 56 -8.18 -16.46 -0.65
N ILE A 57 -7.88 -15.18 -0.52
CA ILE A 57 -8.50 -14.34 0.50
C ILE A 57 -9.93 -14.03 0.07
N GLN A 58 -10.88 -14.30 0.95
CA GLN A 58 -12.28 -13.99 0.75
C GLN A 58 -12.62 -12.58 1.25
N ASN A 59 -13.71 -12.01 0.72
CA ASN A 59 -14.22 -10.71 1.13
C ASN A 59 -13.18 -9.57 1.06
N LEU A 60 -12.46 -9.51 -0.06
CA LEU A 60 -11.55 -8.39 -0.33
C LEU A 60 -12.33 -7.09 -0.59
N SER A 61 -11.73 -5.98 -0.25
CA SER A 61 -12.25 -4.67 -0.61
C SER A 61 -12.30 -4.50 -2.12
N ASP A 62 -13.39 -3.94 -2.62
CA ASP A 62 -13.59 -3.65 -4.05
C ASP A 62 -13.11 -2.25 -4.44
N CYS A 63 -12.09 -1.72 -3.79
CA CYS A 63 -11.51 -0.43 -4.15
C CYS A 63 -10.35 -0.58 -5.15
N ASP A 64 -10.04 0.50 -5.87
CA ASP A 64 -9.01 0.52 -6.89
C ASP A 64 -7.64 0.08 -6.37
N ASP A 65 -7.22 0.55 -5.18
CA ASP A 65 -5.94 0.16 -4.56
C ASP A 65 -5.84 -1.37 -4.39
N THR A 66 -6.92 -2.03 -3.98
CA THR A 66 -6.93 -3.48 -3.76
C THR A 66 -6.94 -4.24 -5.08
N ARG A 67 -7.74 -3.81 -6.08
CA ARG A 67 -7.74 -4.40 -7.42
C ARG A 67 -6.38 -4.33 -8.10
N VAL A 68 -5.71 -3.17 -8.00
CA VAL A 68 -4.36 -2.99 -8.53
C VAL A 68 -3.37 -3.92 -7.86
N MET A 69 -3.47 -4.10 -6.54
CA MET A 69 -2.58 -5.01 -5.80
C MET A 69 -2.81 -6.46 -6.16
N VAL A 70 -4.06 -6.92 -6.27
CA VAL A 70 -4.40 -8.28 -6.75
C VAL A 70 -3.78 -8.51 -8.11
N LYS A 71 -4.03 -7.60 -9.07
CA LYS A 71 -3.47 -7.72 -10.43
C LYS A 71 -1.95 -7.79 -10.44
N ALA A 72 -1.28 -6.98 -9.61
CA ALA A 72 0.18 -6.98 -9.52
C ALA A 72 0.72 -8.28 -8.92
N LEU A 73 0.07 -8.83 -7.90
CA LEU A 73 0.50 -10.09 -7.26
C LEU A 73 0.22 -11.34 -8.12
N GLU A 74 -0.76 -11.29 -9.01
CA GLU A 74 -1.10 -12.37 -9.94
C GLU A 74 -0.32 -12.29 -11.27
N SER A 75 0.34 -11.16 -11.53
CA SER A 75 1.11 -10.95 -12.77
C SER A 75 2.43 -11.72 -12.73
N ASN A 76 2.82 -12.25 -13.90
CA ASN A 76 4.15 -12.80 -14.14
C ASN A 76 5.12 -11.77 -14.72
N ASP A 77 4.69 -10.51 -14.84
CA ASP A 77 5.54 -9.43 -15.34
C ASP A 77 6.56 -9.00 -14.27
N ASN A 78 7.64 -8.39 -14.73
CA ASN A 78 8.62 -7.74 -13.86
C ASN A 78 8.47 -6.21 -13.82
N HIS A 79 7.43 -5.68 -14.46
CA HIS A 79 7.11 -4.26 -14.51
C HIS A 79 5.68 -4.00 -14.02
N PHE A 80 5.54 -3.26 -12.93
CA PHE A 80 4.27 -3.02 -12.25
C PHE A 80 3.88 -1.55 -12.31
N ASP A 81 2.84 -1.23 -13.06
CA ASP A 81 2.17 0.07 -12.96
C ASP A 81 1.02 -0.02 -11.95
N ILE A 82 1.23 0.60 -10.79
CA ILE A 82 0.24 0.59 -9.71
C ILE A 82 -0.67 1.83 -9.75
N HIS A 83 -0.66 2.57 -10.85
CA HIS A 83 -1.47 3.78 -11.05
C HIS A 83 -1.37 4.76 -9.88
N ALA A 84 -2.50 5.11 -9.26
CA ALA A 84 -2.56 6.05 -8.12
C ALA A 84 -2.59 5.35 -6.74
N ALA A 85 -2.43 4.01 -6.70
CA ALA A 85 -2.58 3.19 -5.50
C ALA A 85 -1.40 3.35 -4.52
N GLY A 86 -1.51 4.32 -3.62
CA GLY A 86 -0.42 4.65 -2.68
C GLY A 86 -0.04 3.53 -1.72
N THR A 87 -1.00 2.75 -1.27
CA THR A 87 -0.74 1.58 -0.41
C THR A 87 -0.01 0.50 -1.18
N ALA A 88 -0.43 0.24 -2.44
CA ALA A 88 0.23 -0.73 -3.31
C ALA A 88 1.70 -0.34 -3.55
N MET A 89 2.00 0.94 -3.84
CA MET A 89 3.38 1.41 -4.01
C MET A 89 4.26 1.03 -2.82
N ARG A 90 3.83 1.30 -1.58
CA ARG A 90 4.65 1.06 -0.38
C ARG A 90 4.79 -0.43 -0.09
N PHE A 91 3.70 -1.15 -0.14
CA PHE A 91 3.69 -2.57 0.21
C PHE A 91 4.40 -3.42 -0.84
N MET A 92 4.19 -3.15 -2.13
CA MET A 92 4.89 -3.84 -3.20
C MET A 92 6.38 -3.51 -3.21
N THR A 93 6.80 -2.28 -2.91
CA THR A 93 8.24 -1.95 -2.80
C THR A 93 8.93 -2.82 -1.76
N ALA A 94 8.34 -2.99 -0.56
CA ALA A 94 8.89 -3.87 0.46
C ALA A 94 8.82 -5.36 0.05
N PHE A 95 7.69 -5.81 -0.48
CA PHE A 95 7.50 -7.18 -0.95
C PHE A 95 8.52 -7.56 -2.01
N LEU A 96 8.65 -6.77 -3.08
CA LEU A 96 9.57 -7.03 -4.19
C LEU A 96 11.04 -6.99 -3.76
N SER A 97 11.38 -6.22 -2.72
CA SER A 97 12.74 -6.22 -2.16
C SER A 97 13.14 -7.57 -1.59
N LYS A 98 12.18 -8.39 -1.17
CA LYS A 98 12.38 -9.74 -0.62
C LYS A 98 12.28 -10.84 -1.69
N ILE A 99 11.53 -10.63 -2.76
CA ILE A 99 11.32 -11.63 -3.81
C ILE A 99 12.47 -11.58 -4.81
N VAL A 100 13.18 -12.70 -4.97
CA VAL A 100 14.34 -12.79 -5.86
C VAL A 100 13.95 -12.43 -7.30
N GLY A 101 14.65 -11.47 -7.88
CA GLY A 101 14.42 -10.98 -9.23
C GLY A 101 14.79 -9.52 -9.41
N GLU A 102 14.62 -9.03 -10.64
CA GLU A 102 14.73 -7.62 -10.99
C GLU A 102 13.34 -7.09 -11.35
N TRP A 103 12.89 -6.08 -10.62
CA TRP A 103 11.53 -5.57 -10.67
C TRP A 103 11.53 -4.06 -10.94
N VAL A 104 10.60 -3.60 -11.72
CA VAL A 104 10.32 -2.17 -11.89
C VAL A 104 8.93 -1.87 -11.35
N ILE A 105 8.81 -0.87 -10.49
CA ILE A 105 7.52 -0.39 -9.99
C ILE A 105 7.35 1.10 -10.29
N THR A 106 6.23 1.43 -10.91
CA THR A 106 5.87 2.78 -11.33
C THR A 106 4.41 3.09 -10.99
N GLY A 107 3.92 4.22 -11.43
CA GLY A 107 2.52 4.62 -11.30
C GLY A 107 2.22 5.87 -12.10
N SER A 108 1.02 6.40 -11.92
CA SER A 108 0.58 7.64 -12.57
C SER A 108 1.56 8.79 -12.30
N GLU A 109 1.49 9.84 -13.10
CA GLU A 109 2.29 11.06 -12.91
C GLU A 109 2.19 11.59 -11.48
N ARG A 110 0.98 11.64 -10.93
CA ARG A 110 0.76 12.04 -9.53
C ARG A 110 1.46 11.08 -8.53
N MET A 111 1.53 9.79 -8.81
CA MET A 111 2.23 8.82 -7.96
C MET A 111 3.75 9.04 -8.02
N ARG A 112 4.31 9.32 -9.19
CA ARG A 112 5.73 9.63 -9.38
C ARG A 112 6.19 10.91 -8.67
N GLN A 113 5.25 11.77 -8.27
CA GLN A 113 5.50 12.97 -7.47
C GLN A 113 5.34 12.73 -5.95
N ARG A 114 4.98 11.52 -5.51
CA ARG A 114 4.82 11.19 -4.08
C ARG A 114 6.12 10.63 -3.51
N PRO A 115 6.69 11.24 -2.46
CA PRO A 115 7.97 10.79 -1.91
C PRO A 115 7.86 9.38 -1.32
N ILE A 116 8.92 8.58 -1.52
CA ILE A 116 9.06 7.23 -0.99
C ILE A 116 10.44 7.00 -0.34
N ARG A 117 11.27 8.04 -0.31
CA ARG A 117 12.65 8.01 0.17
C ARG A 117 12.78 7.30 1.52
N LEU A 118 11.98 7.66 2.51
CA LEU A 118 12.08 7.11 3.86
C LEU A 118 11.92 5.57 3.88
N LEU A 119 11.02 5.03 3.07
CA LEU A 119 10.88 3.58 2.96
C LEU A 119 12.06 2.95 2.23
N VAL A 120 12.53 3.57 1.15
CA VAL A 120 13.66 3.06 0.38
C VAL A 120 14.93 3.07 1.21
N ASP A 121 15.21 4.14 1.95
CA ASP A 121 16.37 4.25 2.83
C ASP A 121 16.32 3.21 3.96
N ALA A 122 15.15 3.00 4.57
CA ALA A 122 14.93 1.96 5.56
C ALA A 122 15.18 0.55 4.97
N LEU A 123 14.66 0.25 3.79
CA LEU A 123 14.88 -1.04 3.13
C LEU A 123 16.36 -1.23 2.76
N ARG A 124 17.03 -0.20 2.27
CA ARG A 124 18.47 -0.24 1.95
C ARG A 124 19.32 -0.52 3.19
N SER A 125 19.00 0.10 4.34
CA SER A 125 19.72 -0.18 5.60
C SER A 125 19.52 -1.63 6.09
N LEU A 126 18.44 -2.29 5.68
CA LEU A 126 18.16 -3.69 5.96
C LEU A 126 18.70 -4.67 4.89
N GLY A 127 19.47 -4.15 3.92
CA GLY A 127 20.16 -4.94 2.90
C GLY A 127 19.47 -4.98 1.53
N ALA A 128 18.41 -4.19 1.30
CA ALA A 128 17.77 -4.13 -0.01
C ALA A 128 18.59 -3.32 -1.02
N ARG A 129 18.62 -3.76 -2.27
CA ARG A 129 19.16 -2.99 -3.40
C ARG A 129 18.00 -2.40 -4.20
N ILE A 130 17.84 -1.06 -4.11
CA ILE A 130 16.79 -0.30 -4.80
C ILE A 130 17.44 0.91 -5.47
N GLU A 131 17.08 1.18 -6.71
CA GLU A 131 17.54 2.33 -7.49
C GLU A 131 16.33 3.20 -7.89
N TYR A 132 16.53 4.50 -7.89
CA TYR A 132 15.57 5.44 -8.46
C TYR A 132 15.84 5.56 -9.96
N ILE A 133 14.81 5.41 -10.80
CA ILE A 133 14.99 5.42 -12.27
C ILE A 133 15.06 6.86 -12.80
N GLU A 134 14.23 7.75 -12.24
CA GLU A 134 14.12 9.14 -12.73
C GLU A 134 14.65 10.14 -11.69
N LYS A 135 13.91 10.30 -10.60
CA LYS A 135 14.16 11.32 -9.58
C LYS A 135 14.45 10.67 -8.24
N GLU A 136 15.57 11.07 -7.63
CA GLU A 136 15.95 10.61 -6.29
C GLU A 136 14.86 10.88 -5.25
N GLY A 137 14.45 9.83 -4.51
CA GLY A 137 13.40 9.90 -3.50
C GLY A 137 11.99 9.65 -4.00
N TYR A 138 11.80 9.42 -5.30
CA TYR A 138 10.49 9.27 -5.94
C TYR A 138 10.45 8.05 -6.87
N PRO A 139 9.26 7.43 -7.07
CA PRO A 139 9.08 6.45 -8.14
C PRO A 139 9.32 7.09 -9.52
N PRO A 140 9.66 6.31 -10.57
CA PRO A 140 9.75 4.85 -10.59
C PRO A 140 10.99 4.29 -9.89
N LEU A 141 10.87 3.05 -9.38
CA LEU A 141 11.94 2.33 -8.71
C LEU A 141 12.34 1.08 -9.49
N ARG A 142 13.64 0.78 -9.51
CA ARG A 142 14.19 -0.52 -9.88
C ARG A 142 14.62 -1.23 -8.61
N ILE A 143 14.12 -2.45 -8.40
CA ILE A 143 14.31 -3.22 -7.17
C ILE A 143 14.99 -4.52 -7.53
N PHE A 144 16.12 -4.82 -6.90
CA PHE A 144 16.82 -6.09 -7.02
C PHE A 144 16.51 -6.91 -5.77
N GLY A 145 15.47 -7.72 -5.88
CA GLY A 145 14.98 -8.51 -4.76
C GLY A 145 15.94 -9.63 -4.37
N SER A 146 16.19 -9.78 -3.08
CA SER A 146 17.12 -10.75 -2.52
C SER A 146 16.76 -11.10 -1.08
N ALA A 147 17.51 -12.02 -0.48
CA ALA A 147 17.44 -12.24 0.96
C ALA A 147 17.92 -10.98 1.71
N LEU A 148 17.04 -10.40 2.53
CA LEU A 148 17.36 -9.24 3.35
C LEU A 148 18.07 -9.66 4.64
N GLU A 149 19.05 -8.89 5.07
CA GLU A 149 19.77 -9.16 6.32
C GLU A 149 18.89 -8.86 7.54
N GLY A 150 18.18 -7.73 7.52
CA GLY A 150 17.42 -7.27 8.68
C GLY A 150 18.29 -6.55 9.70
N GLY A 151 17.86 -6.51 10.97
CA GLY A 151 18.59 -5.90 12.07
C GLY A 151 17.80 -4.80 12.79
N GLU A 152 18.50 -3.81 13.32
CA GLU A 152 17.90 -2.70 14.06
C GLU A 152 17.61 -1.52 13.11
N LEU A 153 16.44 -0.92 13.25
CA LEU A 153 16.01 0.25 12.50
C LEU A 153 15.26 1.22 13.39
N SER A 154 15.71 2.47 13.41
CA SER A 154 14.98 3.54 14.10
C SER A 154 14.23 4.40 13.07
N LEU A 155 12.94 4.62 13.30
CA LEU A 155 12.11 5.48 12.47
C LEU A 155 11.41 6.52 13.34
N ASN A 156 11.32 7.75 12.82
CA ASN A 156 10.56 8.78 13.49
C ASN A 156 9.06 8.37 13.53
N GLY A 157 8.45 8.37 14.72
CA GLY A 157 7.07 7.91 14.93
C GLY A 157 5.98 8.70 14.16
N ASN A 158 6.32 9.85 13.58
CA ASN A 158 5.40 10.63 12.76
C ASN A 158 5.41 10.22 11.26
N VAL A 159 6.19 9.19 10.87
CA VAL A 159 6.16 8.67 9.51
C VAL A 159 4.84 7.97 9.20
N SER A 160 4.56 7.81 7.91
CA SER A 160 3.35 7.10 7.47
C SER A 160 3.27 5.69 8.05
N SER A 161 2.15 5.34 8.66
CA SER A 161 1.87 3.97 9.14
C SER A 161 1.98 2.91 8.05
N GLN A 162 1.90 3.29 6.77
CA GLN A 162 2.12 2.39 5.64
C GLN A 162 3.59 1.96 5.54
N TYR A 163 4.55 2.83 5.87
CA TYR A 163 5.98 2.47 5.89
C TYR A 163 6.26 1.44 6.98
N ILE A 164 5.77 1.72 8.18
CA ILE A 164 5.90 0.79 9.32
C ILE A 164 5.27 -0.56 8.98
N SER A 165 4.04 -0.56 8.46
CA SER A 165 3.35 -1.80 8.07
C SER A 165 4.10 -2.56 6.98
N ALA A 166 4.66 -1.88 5.97
CA ALA A 166 5.42 -2.52 4.91
C ALA A 166 6.65 -3.26 5.45
N LEU A 167 7.40 -2.63 6.34
CA LEU A 167 8.57 -3.22 6.99
C LEU A 167 8.20 -4.40 7.90
N LEU A 168 7.17 -4.24 8.74
CA LEU A 168 6.73 -5.28 9.67
C LEU A 168 6.22 -6.54 8.93
N MET A 169 5.55 -6.40 7.79
CA MET A 169 5.06 -7.55 7.03
C MET A 169 6.20 -8.42 6.48
N ILE A 170 7.33 -7.82 6.09
CA ILE A 170 8.48 -8.56 5.56
C ILE A 170 9.50 -8.95 6.64
N ALA A 171 9.40 -8.38 7.85
CA ALA A 171 10.33 -8.62 8.95
C ALA A 171 10.56 -10.11 9.30
N PRO A 172 9.52 -10.98 9.34
CA PRO A 172 9.71 -12.41 9.65
C PRO A 172 10.54 -13.16 8.61
N TYR A 173 10.75 -12.57 7.44
CA TYR A 173 11.50 -13.18 6.33
C TYR A 173 12.93 -12.65 6.21
N MET A 174 13.37 -11.78 7.10
CA MET A 174 14.75 -11.29 7.18
C MET A 174 15.60 -12.24 8.01
N LYS A 175 16.89 -12.38 7.68
CA LYS A 175 17.80 -13.32 8.36
C LYS A 175 17.93 -13.05 9.85
N ALA A 176 18.12 -11.78 10.23
CA ALA A 176 18.24 -11.34 11.63
C ALA A 176 16.91 -10.81 12.21
N GLY A 177 15.79 -10.92 11.47
CA GLY A 177 14.55 -10.28 11.85
C GLY A 177 14.63 -8.75 11.79
N LEU A 178 13.74 -8.06 12.54
CA LEU A 178 13.70 -6.60 12.61
C LEU A 178 13.39 -6.14 14.04
N THR A 179 14.28 -5.33 14.60
CA THR A 179 14.00 -4.53 15.80
C THR A 179 13.69 -3.10 15.34
N LEU A 180 12.46 -2.66 15.55
CA LEU A 180 12.00 -1.33 15.13
C LEU A 180 11.77 -0.43 16.35
N THR A 181 12.42 0.74 16.39
CA THR A 181 12.33 1.74 17.46
C THR A 181 11.94 3.11 16.93
#